data_eac6d0768de74d3897e1b2af6ee0f648
#
_entry.id   eac6d0768de74d3897e1b2af6ee0f648
#
_cell.length_a   1.000
_cell.length_b   1.000
_cell.length_c   1.000
_cell.angle_alpha   90.00
_cell.angle_beta   90.00
_cell.angle_gamma   90.00
#
_symmetry.space_group_name_H-M   'P 1'
#
loop_
_entity.id
_entity.type
_entity.pdbx_description
1 polymer ?
#
loop_
_entity_poly.entity_id
_entity_poly.type
_entity_poly.pdbx_seq_one_letter_code
_entity_poly.pdbx_strand_id
1 'polypeptide(L)'
;MSSSNMKYEFGLEMEELEKRTNPEFITTKILLKSDSPEYLSLQEGDKEALKYLVKAGAILENIHLQIDDHNNLPFKKFLEEEIAKNNKQAILTKILFDAQKGIYSLDRLTNKIYLAKGVTNLPGIGVYPKDLTKEEFHNILIRMLKEGKIDQVKSILNQRSIVLRDGEYLKSVDYVDYFKEDFEKMAELFDKASKVSTNKDFNEYLILQSKALRKADPMLDAEADKKWATLQDTPLELTLTRENYEDELTGTFIENPELKKLLEENKINPVPKDCLGLRVGIINKQGTENLIKIKKYLPLLASKMPFNEEYEQKISKEKTEETKQTMVDVDLVMCAGNCGQYRAGITVAENLPNDDKLSLTIGGGRRNVFHRQIRFISDKNKLEKLLDQILDKEQHKYYDSEARHLFVIGHENTHSLGPNMQNDKLGKYSHIIEENKADMGSLSFVDILTNEGYYTQEMRKAVIITAVVDTFLKVKPTLSQAHRVRTVMQNYYLFKRGAYEIKDGKILVNIDKVVPAANEMLKEIIRIQIDNDITKAEKYVNDNFVWTEEMQLIGEKQQKENKELNGKLENELADKLLAEN
;
A
#
# COMPACT_ATOMS: atom_id res chain seq x y z
N MET A 1 -10.59 -1.22 -36.91
CA MET A 1 -9.72 -2.36 -37.25
C MET A 1 -10.24 -3.56 -36.48
N SER A 2 -10.53 -4.66 -37.19
CA SER A 2 -11.20 -5.83 -36.65
C SER A 2 -10.39 -6.45 -35.50
N SER A 3 -11.01 -6.59 -34.33
CA SER A 3 -10.51 -7.44 -33.28
C SER A 3 -10.43 -8.87 -33.83
N SER A 4 -9.25 -9.31 -34.19
CA SER A 4 -9.02 -10.75 -34.36
C SER A 4 -9.43 -11.40 -33.05
N ASN A 5 -10.39 -12.34 -33.09
CA ASN A 5 -10.77 -13.17 -31.96
C ASN A 5 -9.52 -13.94 -31.50
N MET A 6 -8.76 -13.34 -30.61
CA MET A 6 -7.67 -14.04 -29.94
C MET A 6 -8.32 -15.09 -29.04
N LYS A 7 -8.22 -16.33 -29.46
CA LYS A 7 -8.74 -17.46 -28.68
C LYS A 7 -7.76 -17.70 -27.55
N TYR A 8 -8.09 -17.25 -26.35
CA TYR A 8 -7.30 -17.54 -25.16
C TYR A 8 -7.33 -19.03 -24.83
N GLU A 9 -6.23 -19.50 -24.27
CA GLU A 9 -6.10 -20.81 -23.65
C GLU A 9 -5.72 -20.64 -22.19
N PHE A 10 -6.16 -21.56 -21.32
CA PHE A 10 -5.83 -21.51 -19.90
C PHE A 10 -4.34 -21.74 -19.67
N GLY A 11 -3.74 -20.88 -18.85
CA GLY A 11 -2.31 -20.93 -18.52
C GLY A 11 -1.96 -21.93 -17.41
N LEU A 12 -2.92 -22.32 -16.59
CA LEU A 12 -2.74 -23.26 -15.48
C LEU A 12 -3.60 -24.52 -15.69
N GLU A 13 -3.02 -25.67 -15.41
CA GLU A 13 -3.72 -26.96 -15.41
C GLU A 13 -4.70 -27.07 -14.23
N MET A 14 -5.70 -27.94 -14.35
CA MET A 14 -6.76 -28.10 -13.34
C MET A 14 -6.23 -28.38 -11.95
N GLU A 15 -5.22 -29.25 -11.80
CA GLU A 15 -4.62 -29.60 -10.51
C GLU A 15 -4.03 -28.35 -9.82
N GLU A 16 -3.30 -27.51 -10.56
CA GLU A 16 -2.72 -26.28 -10.01
C GLU A 16 -3.81 -25.23 -9.68
N LEU A 17 -4.86 -25.14 -10.49
CA LEU A 17 -6.00 -24.27 -10.20
C LEU A 17 -6.76 -24.72 -8.95
N GLU A 18 -7.06 -26.02 -8.82
CA GLU A 18 -7.73 -26.59 -7.63
C GLU A 18 -6.91 -26.34 -6.37
N LYS A 19 -5.57 -26.50 -6.45
CA LYS A 19 -4.67 -26.18 -5.36
C LYS A 19 -4.72 -24.69 -5.00
N ARG A 20 -4.51 -23.78 -5.98
CA ARG A 20 -4.42 -22.33 -5.74
C ARG A 20 -5.74 -21.71 -5.30
N THR A 21 -6.86 -22.29 -5.65
CA THR A 21 -8.21 -21.83 -5.26
C THR A 21 -8.74 -22.49 -3.99
N ASN A 22 -8.04 -23.49 -3.47
CA ASN A 22 -8.38 -24.11 -2.20
C ASN A 22 -8.22 -23.08 -1.05
N PRO A 23 -9.21 -22.97 -0.13
CA PRO A 23 -9.12 -22.06 1.02
C PRO A 23 -7.86 -22.19 1.88
N GLU A 24 -7.23 -23.36 1.91
CA GLU A 24 -5.94 -23.56 2.61
C GLU A 24 -4.80 -22.75 1.99
N PHE A 25 -4.88 -22.44 0.68
CA PHE A 25 -3.85 -21.75 -0.07
C PHE A 25 -4.20 -20.29 -0.37
N ILE A 26 -5.35 -19.80 0.10
CA ILE A 26 -5.80 -18.42 -0.07
C ILE A 26 -5.95 -17.74 1.29
N THR A 27 -5.24 -16.64 1.49
CA THR A 27 -5.52 -15.72 2.59
C THR A 27 -6.71 -14.84 2.21
N THR A 28 -7.82 -14.99 2.91
CA THR A 28 -8.97 -14.11 2.73
C THR A 28 -8.89 -12.96 3.74
N LYS A 29 -8.88 -11.74 3.24
CA LYS A 29 -9.02 -10.52 4.04
C LYS A 29 -10.44 -10.03 3.93
N ILE A 30 -11.16 -10.01 5.05
CA ILE A 30 -12.57 -9.63 5.11
C ILE A 30 -12.66 -8.14 5.41
N LEU A 31 -13.27 -7.38 4.50
CA LEU A 31 -13.62 -5.98 4.72
C LEU A 31 -14.91 -5.88 5.55
N LEU A 32 -15.36 -4.66 5.82
CA LEU A 32 -16.52 -4.40 6.66
C LEU A 32 -17.78 -5.09 6.10
N LYS A 33 -18.52 -5.76 7.00
CA LYS A 33 -19.75 -6.48 6.63
C LYS A 33 -21.00 -5.61 6.83
N SER A 34 -22.07 -5.97 6.14
CA SER A 34 -23.35 -5.27 6.19
C SER A 34 -24.09 -5.35 7.54
N ASP A 35 -23.73 -6.31 8.38
CA ASP A 35 -24.27 -6.46 9.73
C ASP A 35 -23.41 -5.78 10.81
N SER A 36 -22.35 -5.10 10.42
CA SER A 36 -21.44 -4.41 11.37
C SER A 36 -22.09 -3.18 12.00
N PRO A 37 -21.84 -2.94 13.29
CA PRO A 37 -22.37 -1.77 14.01
C PRO A 37 -21.99 -0.45 13.34
N GLU A 38 -20.79 -0.36 12.75
CA GLU A 38 -20.28 0.83 12.07
C GLU A 38 -21.13 1.19 10.85
N TYR A 39 -21.54 0.21 10.06
CA TYR A 39 -22.43 0.43 8.93
C TYR A 39 -23.87 0.71 9.40
N LEU A 40 -24.37 -0.11 10.32
CA LEU A 40 -25.77 -0.01 10.80
C LEU A 40 -26.04 1.32 11.48
N SER A 41 -25.04 1.93 12.14
CA SER A 41 -25.16 3.22 12.83
C SER A 41 -25.05 4.44 11.93
N LEU A 42 -24.72 4.29 10.64
CA LEU A 42 -24.70 5.41 9.70
C LEU A 42 -26.12 6.00 9.52
N GLN A 43 -26.17 7.32 9.30
CA GLN A 43 -27.41 7.97 8.86
C GLN A 43 -27.77 7.51 7.44
N GLU A 44 -29.05 7.51 7.11
CA GLU A 44 -29.54 7.01 5.81
C GLU A 44 -28.91 7.75 4.62
N GLY A 45 -28.68 9.06 4.73
CA GLY A 45 -27.99 9.84 3.70
C GLY A 45 -26.54 9.39 3.48
N ASP A 46 -25.83 8.99 4.54
CA ASP A 46 -24.46 8.50 4.44
C ASP A 46 -24.42 7.06 3.91
N LYS A 47 -25.41 6.21 4.23
CA LYS A 47 -25.56 4.89 3.59
C LYS A 47 -25.80 5.02 2.09
N GLU A 48 -26.64 5.95 1.67
CA GLU A 48 -26.89 6.21 0.26
C GLU A 48 -25.64 6.79 -0.44
N ALA A 49 -24.92 7.70 0.21
CA ALA A 49 -23.63 8.20 -0.30
C ALA A 49 -22.63 7.07 -0.47
N LEU A 50 -22.49 6.18 0.53
CA LEU A 50 -21.61 5.02 0.47
C LEU A 50 -21.92 4.12 -0.74
N LYS A 51 -23.19 3.91 -1.04
CA LYS A 51 -23.64 3.15 -2.22
C LYS A 51 -23.14 3.78 -3.52
N TYR A 52 -23.24 5.11 -3.68
CA TYR A 52 -22.70 5.78 -4.86
C TYR A 52 -21.17 5.69 -4.95
N LEU A 53 -20.47 5.81 -3.83
CA LEU A 53 -19.00 5.68 -3.81
C LEU A 53 -18.54 4.27 -4.19
N VAL A 54 -19.23 3.23 -3.72
CA VAL A 54 -18.98 1.84 -4.09
C VAL A 54 -19.24 1.60 -5.59
N LYS A 55 -20.31 2.18 -6.14
CA LYS A 55 -20.58 2.12 -7.60
C LYS A 55 -19.46 2.81 -8.41
N ALA A 56 -18.93 3.93 -7.95
CA ALA A 56 -17.79 4.59 -8.59
C ALA A 56 -16.53 3.71 -8.52
N GLY A 57 -16.31 3.00 -7.41
CA GLY A 57 -15.23 2.02 -7.28
C GLY A 57 -15.31 0.89 -8.30
N ALA A 58 -16.51 0.37 -8.58
CA ALA A 58 -16.71 -0.66 -9.59
C ALA A 58 -16.35 -0.19 -11.01
N ILE A 59 -16.59 1.09 -11.33
CA ILE A 59 -16.14 1.69 -12.60
C ILE A 59 -14.61 1.77 -12.63
N LEU A 60 -13.99 2.25 -11.55
CA LEU A 60 -12.54 2.36 -11.46
C LEU A 60 -11.83 1.00 -11.59
N GLU A 61 -12.43 -0.08 -11.11
CA GLU A 61 -11.89 -1.44 -11.28
C GLU A 61 -11.70 -1.78 -12.76
N ASN A 62 -12.65 -1.44 -13.64
CA ASN A 62 -12.52 -1.66 -15.07
C ASN A 62 -11.46 -0.75 -15.73
N ILE A 63 -11.31 0.47 -15.25
CA ILE A 63 -10.24 1.38 -15.71
C ILE A 63 -8.87 0.80 -15.31
N HIS A 64 -8.74 0.34 -14.07
CA HIS A 64 -7.51 -0.29 -13.58
C HIS A 64 -7.11 -1.50 -14.43
N LEU A 65 -8.05 -2.39 -14.76
CA LEU A 65 -7.76 -3.54 -15.62
C LEU A 65 -7.17 -3.15 -16.98
N GLN A 66 -7.61 -2.02 -17.56
CA GLN A 66 -7.07 -1.51 -18.82
C GLN A 66 -5.68 -0.90 -18.64
N ILE A 67 -5.44 -0.18 -17.55
CA ILE A 67 -4.13 0.41 -17.23
C ILE A 67 -3.09 -0.68 -16.94
N ASP A 68 -3.49 -1.74 -16.27
CA ASP A 68 -2.60 -2.81 -15.81
C ASP A 68 -2.09 -3.69 -16.95
N ASP A 69 -3.00 -4.23 -17.79
CA ASP A 69 -2.63 -5.10 -18.92
C ASP A 69 -3.71 -5.08 -20.02
N HIS A 70 -3.29 -4.96 -21.27
CA HIS A 70 -4.18 -5.01 -22.45
C HIS A 70 -5.00 -6.30 -22.54
N ASN A 71 -4.53 -7.40 -21.97
CA ASN A 71 -5.22 -8.69 -22.02
C ASN A 71 -6.31 -8.83 -20.94
N ASN A 72 -6.34 -7.96 -19.92
CA ASN A 72 -7.24 -8.12 -18.77
C ASN A 72 -8.72 -8.17 -19.17
N LEU A 73 -9.22 -7.16 -19.89
CA LEU A 73 -10.63 -7.13 -20.27
C LEU A 73 -11.00 -8.20 -21.31
N PRO A 74 -10.20 -8.44 -22.37
CA PRO A 74 -10.50 -9.54 -23.30
C PRO A 74 -10.47 -10.92 -22.62
N PHE A 75 -9.54 -11.16 -21.72
CA PHE A 75 -9.47 -12.42 -20.96
C PHE A 75 -10.62 -12.58 -19.96
N LYS A 76 -10.99 -11.50 -19.28
CA LYS A 76 -12.20 -11.49 -18.41
C LYS A 76 -13.44 -11.91 -19.19
N LYS A 77 -13.64 -11.33 -20.36
CA LYS A 77 -14.75 -11.70 -21.27
C LYS A 77 -14.69 -13.18 -21.69
N PHE A 78 -13.51 -13.67 -22.06
CA PHE A 78 -13.31 -15.09 -22.38
C PHE A 78 -13.70 -15.98 -21.19
N LEU A 79 -13.29 -15.63 -19.96
CA LEU A 79 -13.67 -16.39 -18.76
C LEU A 79 -15.19 -16.40 -18.55
N GLU A 80 -15.87 -15.27 -18.73
CA GLU A 80 -17.33 -15.15 -18.58
C GLU A 80 -18.06 -16.00 -19.63
N GLU A 81 -17.60 -16.01 -20.88
CA GLU A 81 -18.13 -16.86 -21.94
C GLU A 81 -17.95 -18.37 -21.66
N GLU A 82 -16.79 -18.76 -21.13
CA GLU A 82 -16.53 -20.16 -20.76
C GLU A 82 -17.30 -20.59 -19.50
N ILE A 83 -17.47 -19.69 -18.53
CA ILE A 83 -18.31 -19.93 -17.34
C ILE A 83 -19.77 -20.17 -17.73
N ALA A 84 -20.30 -19.41 -18.69
CA ALA A 84 -21.65 -19.61 -19.22
C ALA A 84 -21.85 -21.01 -19.84
N LYS A 85 -20.76 -21.68 -20.24
CA LYS A 85 -20.75 -23.09 -20.71
C LYS A 85 -20.51 -24.11 -19.59
N ASN A 86 -20.53 -23.69 -18.32
CA ASN A 86 -20.20 -24.51 -17.15
C ASN A 86 -18.75 -25.06 -17.15
N ASN A 87 -17.81 -24.36 -17.74
CA ASN A 87 -16.41 -24.77 -17.77
C ASN A 87 -15.77 -24.59 -16.36
N LYS A 88 -15.47 -25.70 -15.68
CA LYS A 88 -14.88 -25.70 -14.33
C LYS A 88 -13.52 -24.97 -14.29
N GLN A 89 -12.70 -25.14 -15.33
CA GLN A 89 -11.39 -24.48 -15.41
C GLN A 89 -11.54 -22.97 -15.46
N ALA A 90 -12.53 -22.46 -16.19
CA ALA A 90 -12.83 -21.03 -16.23
C ALA A 90 -13.33 -20.49 -14.89
N ILE A 91 -14.16 -21.24 -14.17
CA ILE A 91 -14.64 -20.86 -12.83
C ILE A 91 -13.47 -20.68 -11.86
N LEU A 92 -12.57 -21.66 -11.79
CA LEU A 92 -11.40 -21.60 -10.91
C LEU A 92 -10.42 -20.51 -11.34
N THR A 93 -10.18 -20.35 -12.64
CA THR A 93 -9.32 -19.27 -13.18
C THR A 93 -9.89 -17.89 -12.83
N LYS A 94 -11.23 -17.73 -12.89
CA LYS A 94 -11.90 -16.47 -12.54
C LYS A 94 -11.71 -16.12 -11.06
N ILE A 95 -11.72 -17.10 -10.15
CA ILE A 95 -11.42 -16.88 -8.73
C ILE A 95 -10.03 -16.24 -8.56
N LEU A 96 -9.00 -16.73 -9.26
CA LEU A 96 -7.66 -16.17 -9.20
C LEU A 96 -7.58 -14.80 -9.88
N PHE A 97 -8.25 -14.64 -11.03
CA PHE A 97 -8.31 -13.37 -11.75
C PHE A 97 -8.90 -12.25 -10.88
N ASP A 98 -10.02 -12.53 -10.22
CA ASP A 98 -10.68 -11.56 -9.35
C ASP A 98 -9.85 -11.27 -8.09
N ALA A 99 -9.27 -12.30 -7.48
CA ALA A 99 -8.45 -12.17 -6.30
C ALA A 99 -7.21 -11.30 -6.55
N GLN A 100 -6.60 -11.42 -7.73
CA GLN A 100 -5.37 -10.72 -8.09
C GLN A 100 -5.61 -9.52 -9.03
N LYS A 101 -6.87 -9.22 -9.34
CA LYS A 101 -7.27 -8.07 -10.18
C LYS A 101 -6.59 -8.04 -11.54
N GLY A 102 -6.53 -9.19 -12.24
CA GLY A 102 -5.95 -9.27 -13.57
C GLY A 102 -5.51 -10.65 -14.03
N ILE A 103 -4.93 -10.69 -15.22
CA ILE A 103 -4.55 -11.90 -15.96
C ILE A 103 -3.35 -12.66 -15.35
N TYR A 104 -2.69 -12.06 -14.37
CA TYR A 104 -1.60 -12.72 -13.65
C TYR A 104 -1.79 -12.66 -12.14
N SER A 105 -1.30 -13.66 -11.47
CA SER A 105 -1.17 -13.75 -10.03
C SER A 105 0.29 -13.54 -9.62
N LEU A 106 0.54 -13.04 -8.43
CA LEU A 106 1.88 -12.90 -7.89
C LEU A 106 2.16 -14.07 -6.93
N ASP A 107 3.17 -14.87 -7.27
CA ASP A 107 3.70 -15.87 -6.36
C ASP A 107 4.80 -15.25 -5.50
N ARG A 108 4.64 -15.31 -4.18
CA ARG A 108 5.60 -14.74 -3.21
C ARG A 108 6.01 -13.30 -3.49
N LEU A 109 5.09 -12.49 -4.01
CA LEU A 109 5.23 -11.06 -4.28
C LEU A 109 6.11 -10.69 -5.49
N THR A 110 6.74 -11.62 -6.16
CA THR A 110 7.73 -11.31 -7.21
C THR A 110 7.49 -12.01 -8.53
N ASN A 111 7.04 -13.26 -8.52
CA ASN A 111 6.90 -14.05 -9.73
C ASN A 111 5.48 -13.92 -10.29
N LYS A 112 5.36 -13.40 -11.52
CA LYS A 112 4.10 -13.37 -12.25
C LYS A 112 3.77 -14.75 -12.80
N ILE A 113 2.58 -15.26 -12.45
CA ILE A 113 2.02 -16.50 -12.98
C ILE A 113 0.82 -16.12 -13.84
N TYR A 114 0.96 -16.31 -15.15
CA TYR A 114 -0.08 -15.92 -16.09
C TYR A 114 -1.20 -16.96 -16.16
N LEU A 115 -2.44 -16.48 -16.13
CA LEU A 115 -3.66 -17.29 -16.19
C LEU A 115 -4.04 -17.69 -17.61
N ALA A 116 -3.37 -17.13 -18.63
CA ALA A 116 -3.52 -17.46 -20.03
C ALA A 116 -2.19 -17.87 -20.64
N LYS A 117 -2.20 -18.89 -21.52
CA LYS A 117 -1.03 -19.31 -22.31
C LYS A 117 -0.60 -18.22 -23.30
N GLY A 118 0.71 -18.09 -23.48
CA GLY A 118 1.28 -17.16 -24.46
C GLY A 118 1.20 -15.68 -24.08
N VAL A 119 0.66 -15.36 -22.92
CA VAL A 119 0.72 -14.01 -22.33
C VAL A 119 2.03 -13.88 -21.56
N THR A 120 2.73 -12.79 -21.80
CA THR A 120 4.01 -12.48 -21.18
C THR A 120 3.99 -11.07 -20.60
N ASN A 121 4.98 -10.76 -19.80
CA ASN A 121 5.13 -9.42 -19.23
C ASN A 121 5.21 -8.35 -20.33
N LEU A 122 4.45 -7.27 -20.14
CA LEU A 122 4.48 -6.08 -20.98
C LEU A 122 5.38 -5.03 -20.31
N PRO A 123 6.45 -4.54 -20.98
CA PRO A 123 7.34 -3.55 -20.39
C PRO A 123 6.62 -2.27 -19.96
N GLY A 124 5.61 -1.87 -20.71
CA GLY A 124 4.87 -0.63 -20.52
C GLY A 124 3.48 -0.79 -19.92
N ILE A 125 3.17 -1.91 -19.29
CA ILE A 125 1.80 -2.17 -18.80
C ILE A 125 0.71 -1.88 -19.87
N GLY A 126 -0.57 -1.68 -19.50
CA GLY A 126 -1.66 -1.44 -20.44
C GLY A 126 -1.75 -0.02 -21.03
N VAL A 127 -0.87 0.89 -20.63
CA VAL A 127 -0.90 2.31 -21.07
C VAL A 127 0.06 2.66 -22.19
N TYR A 128 0.84 1.69 -22.68
CA TYR A 128 1.69 1.81 -23.86
C TYR A 128 1.26 0.81 -24.94
N PRO A 129 1.66 1.00 -26.22
CA PRO A 129 1.39 0.00 -27.25
C PRO A 129 1.89 -1.39 -26.83
N LYS A 130 1.05 -2.41 -27.02
CA LYS A 130 1.32 -3.80 -26.58
C LYS A 130 2.59 -4.39 -27.18
N ASP A 131 2.93 -3.96 -28.38
CA ASP A 131 4.08 -4.43 -29.16
C ASP A 131 5.35 -3.59 -28.95
N LEU A 132 5.29 -2.55 -28.10
CA LEU A 132 6.40 -1.62 -27.88
C LEU A 132 7.46 -2.26 -26.99
N THR A 133 8.68 -2.37 -27.52
CA THR A 133 9.83 -2.80 -26.73
C THR A 133 10.51 -1.61 -26.04
N LYS A 134 11.27 -1.88 -24.97
CA LYS A 134 12.07 -0.86 -24.27
C LYS A 134 13.04 -0.16 -25.22
N GLU A 135 13.76 -0.93 -26.03
CA GLU A 135 14.73 -0.38 -26.99
C GLU A 135 14.05 0.52 -28.03
N GLU A 136 12.95 0.07 -28.62
CA GLU A 136 12.18 0.85 -29.60
C GLU A 136 11.68 2.16 -28.96
N PHE A 137 11.11 2.09 -27.76
CA PHE A 137 10.63 3.27 -27.05
C PHE A 137 11.73 4.31 -26.84
N HIS A 138 12.88 3.89 -26.32
CA HIS A 138 14.02 4.79 -26.11
C HIS A 138 14.53 5.39 -27.43
N ASN A 139 14.63 4.62 -28.49
CA ASN A 139 15.06 5.11 -29.78
C ASN A 139 14.08 6.11 -30.41
N ILE A 140 12.77 5.90 -30.26
CA ILE A 140 11.76 6.87 -30.73
C ILE A 140 11.89 8.18 -29.94
N LEU A 141 12.03 8.13 -28.61
CA LEU A 141 12.19 9.35 -27.80
C LEU A 141 13.46 10.12 -28.15
N ILE A 142 14.59 9.44 -28.37
CA ILE A 142 15.85 10.06 -28.81
C ILE A 142 15.64 10.79 -30.13
N ARG A 143 15.01 10.13 -31.13
CA ARG A 143 14.71 10.73 -32.43
C ARG A 143 13.82 11.96 -32.29
N MET A 144 12.72 11.84 -31.52
CA MET A 144 11.78 12.94 -31.32
C MET A 144 12.46 14.16 -30.63
N LEU A 145 13.33 13.93 -29.66
CA LEU A 145 14.07 15.00 -28.97
C LEU A 145 15.06 15.69 -29.92
N LYS A 146 15.78 14.93 -30.75
CA LYS A 146 16.70 15.48 -31.78
C LYS A 146 15.98 16.28 -32.87
N GLU A 147 14.74 15.94 -33.17
CA GLU A 147 13.88 16.67 -34.10
C GLU A 147 13.17 17.88 -33.46
N GLY A 148 13.42 18.17 -32.18
CA GLY A 148 12.82 19.30 -31.48
C GLY A 148 11.36 19.10 -31.06
N LYS A 149 10.86 17.84 -31.05
CA LYS A 149 9.49 17.50 -30.61
C LYS A 149 9.38 17.39 -29.09
N ILE A 150 9.94 18.37 -28.37
CA ILE A 150 10.12 18.33 -26.91
C ILE A 150 8.80 18.25 -26.18
N ASP A 151 7.80 19.05 -26.57
CA ASP A 151 6.50 19.08 -25.89
C ASP A 151 5.72 17.79 -26.11
N GLN A 152 5.87 17.14 -27.25
CA GLN A 152 5.29 15.82 -27.50
C GLN A 152 5.94 14.76 -26.60
N VAL A 153 7.26 14.77 -26.44
CA VAL A 153 7.97 13.85 -25.52
C VAL A 153 7.55 14.11 -24.07
N LYS A 154 7.42 15.36 -23.64
CA LYS A 154 6.87 15.70 -22.31
C LYS A 154 5.48 15.14 -22.13
N SER A 155 4.62 15.24 -23.13
CA SER A 155 3.25 14.71 -23.09
C SER A 155 3.23 13.17 -23.03
N ILE A 156 4.11 12.49 -23.79
CA ILE A 156 4.27 11.04 -23.76
C ILE A 156 4.75 10.57 -22.39
N LEU A 157 5.68 11.28 -21.78
CA LEU A 157 6.24 10.96 -20.46
C LEU A 157 5.40 11.52 -19.29
N ASN A 158 4.29 12.20 -19.58
CA ASN A 158 3.35 12.59 -18.55
C ASN A 158 2.78 11.34 -17.87
N GLN A 159 2.79 11.34 -16.55
CA GLN A 159 2.37 10.17 -15.76
C GLN A 159 0.88 9.80 -15.90
N ARG A 160 0.04 10.72 -16.41
CA ARG A 160 -1.41 10.54 -16.60
C ARG A 160 -1.80 10.47 -18.08
N SER A 161 -1.03 9.79 -18.88
CA SER A 161 -1.32 9.67 -20.31
C SER A 161 -1.20 8.24 -20.81
N ILE A 162 -2.12 7.90 -21.72
CA ILE A 162 -2.05 6.70 -22.56
C ILE A 162 -1.17 7.03 -23.76
N VAL A 163 -0.21 6.17 -24.06
CA VAL A 163 0.70 6.30 -25.19
C VAL A 163 0.21 5.45 -26.36
N LEU A 164 0.13 6.04 -27.53
CA LEU A 164 -0.36 5.41 -28.76
C LEU A 164 0.67 5.53 -29.86
N ARG A 165 0.64 4.62 -30.85
CA ARG A 165 1.44 4.75 -32.04
C ARG A 165 0.91 5.86 -32.94
N ASP A 166 1.82 6.58 -33.60
CA ASP A 166 1.54 7.64 -34.56
C ASP A 166 2.54 7.58 -35.71
N GLY A 167 2.33 6.63 -36.62
CA GLY A 167 3.30 6.30 -37.65
C GLY A 167 4.61 5.78 -37.07
N GLU A 168 5.71 6.46 -37.36
CA GLU A 168 7.04 6.16 -36.80
C GLU A 168 7.28 6.78 -35.40
N TYR A 169 6.32 7.53 -34.89
CA TYR A 169 6.39 8.21 -33.61
C TYR A 169 5.38 7.66 -32.64
N LEU A 170 5.35 8.29 -31.46
CA LEU A 170 4.36 8.07 -30.43
C LEU A 170 3.60 9.38 -30.18
N LYS A 171 2.36 9.25 -29.76
CA LYS A 171 1.55 10.34 -29.22
C LYS A 171 0.91 9.91 -27.93
N SER A 172 0.38 10.86 -27.18
CA SER A 172 -0.30 10.59 -25.90
C SER A 172 -1.69 11.21 -25.87
N VAL A 173 -2.54 10.59 -25.05
CA VAL A 173 -3.88 11.09 -24.70
C VAL A 173 -3.98 11.08 -23.17
N ASP A 174 -4.42 12.18 -22.57
CA ASP A 174 -4.61 12.24 -21.12
C ASP A 174 -5.65 11.21 -20.65
N TYR A 175 -5.49 10.69 -19.41
CA TYR A 175 -6.43 9.72 -18.85
C TYR A 175 -7.87 10.24 -18.81
N VAL A 176 -8.06 11.53 -18.50
CA VAL A 176 -9.39 12.15 -18.47
C VAL A 176 -10.07 12.10 -19.84
N ASP A 177 -9.32 12.33 -20.91
CA ASP A 177 -9.84 12.28 -22.27
C ASP A 177 -10.01 10.84 -22.79
N TYR A 178 -9.08 9.95 -22.45
CA TYR A 178 -9.13 8.56 -22.87
C TYR A 178 -10.26 7.77 -22.20
N PHE A 179 -10.43 7.94 -20.88
CA PHE A 179 -11.48 7.30 -20.07
C PHE A 179 -12.69 8.22 -19.82
N LYS A 180 -12.94 9.17 -20.71
CA LYS A 180 -13.91 10.25 -20.53
C LYS A 180 -15.29 9.78 -20.09
N GLU A 181 -15.82 8.73 -20.72
CA GLU A 181 -17.15 8.22 -20.39
C GLU A 181 -17.21 7.61 -18.98
N ASP A 182 -16.18 6.87 -18.59
CA ASP A 182 -16.12 6.23 -17.28
C ASP A 182 -15.87 7.27 -16.18
N PHE A 183 -14.98 8.24 -16.42
CA PHE A 183 -14.76 9.33 -15.49
C PHE A 183 -15.97 10.23 -15.31
N GLU A 184 -16.75 10.49 -16.38
CA GLU A 184 -18.00 11.24 -16.24
C GLU A 184 -19.02 10.50 -15.38
N LYS A 185 -19.19 9.18 -15.57
CA LYS A 185 -20.07 8.36 -14.71
C LYS A 185 -19.61 8.37 -13.25
N MET A 186 -18.28 8.27 -13.00
CA MET A 186 -17.75 8.38 -11.64
C MET A 186 -18.02 9.76 -11.04
N ALA A 187 -17.81 10.83 -11.81
CA ALA A 187 -18.06 12.19 -11.37
C ALA A 187 -19.55 12.43 -11.03
N GLU A 188 -20.48 11.91 -11.85
CA GLU A 188 -21.91 11.95 -11.56
C GLU A 188 -22.27 11.23 -10.24
N LEU A 189 -21.60 10.09 -9.96
CA LEU A 189 -21.79 9.36 -8.71
C LEU A 189 -21.27 10.15 -7.51
N PHE A 190 -20.14 10.83 -7.64
CA PHE A 190 -19.64 11.73 -6.59
C PHE A 190 -20.57 12.93 -6.37
N ASP A 191 -21.13 13.50 -7.45
CA ASP A 191 -22.13 14.58 -7.36
C ASP A 191 -23.40 14.09 -6.65
N LYS A 192 -23.86 12.87 -6.90
CA LYS A 192 -25.01 12.26 -6.21
C LYS A 192 -24.70 12.02 -4.73
N ALA A 193 -23.53 11.45 -4.42
CA ALA A 193 -23.09 11.23 -3.04
C ALA A 193 -23.02 12.54 -2.25
N SER A 194 -22.51 13.61 -2.86
CA SER A 194 -22.40 14.93 -2.23
C SER A 194 -23.74 15.59 -1.89
N LYS A 195 -24.83 15.17 -2.53
CA LYS A 195 -26.18 15.70 -2.28
C LYS A 195 -26.91 15.01 -1.13
N VAL A 196 -26.48 13.79 -0.79
CA VAL A 196 -27.17 12.96 0.22
C VAL A 196 -26.35 12.77 1.50
N SER A 197 -25.02 12.83 1.42
CA SER A 197 -24.16 12.72 2.60
C SER A 197 -24.41 13.87 3.58
N THR A 198 -24.38 13.55 4.87
CA THR A 198 -24.74 14.48 5.94
C THR A 198 -23.62 15.46 6.30
N ASN A 199 -22.40 15.22 5.86
CA ASN A 199 -21.24 16.05 6.20
C ASN A 199 -20.88 17.04 5.09
N LYS A 200 -20.97 18.35 5.41
CA LYS A 200 -20.75 19.43 4.45
C LYS A 200 -19.32 19.45 3.89
N ASP A 201 -18.31 19.24 4.70
CA ASP A 201 -16.90 19.26 4.27
C ASP A 201 -16.60 18.09 3.35
N PHE A 202 -17.14 16.92 3.65
CA PHE A 202 -17.05 15.75 2.77
C PHE A 202 -17.75 16.00 1.43
N ASN A 203 -18.91 16.64 1.44
CA ASN A 203 -19.64 16.99 0.23
C ASN A 203 -18.85 17.96 -0.67
N GLU A 204 -18.20 18.97 -0.09
CA GLU A 204 -17.31 19.87 -0.83
C GLU A 204 -16.13 19.12 -1.47
N TYR A 205 -15.54 18.18 -0.74
CA TYR A 205 -14.48 17.33 -1.26
C TYR A 205 -14.94 16.48 -2.45
N LEU A 206 -16.10 15.83 -2.34
CA LEU A 206 -16.68 15.03 -3.44
C LEU A 206 -16.92 15.88 -4.71
N ILE A 207 -17.40 17.12 -4.56
CA ILE A 207 -17.58 18.06 -5.67
C ILE A 207 -16.24 18.42 -6.32
N LEU A 208 -15.18 18.62 -5.54
CA LEU A 208 -13.84 18.89 -6.08
C LEU A 208 -13.29 17.69 -6.84
N GLN A 209 -13.44 16.47 -6.32
CA GLN A 209 -13.06 15.25 -7.03
C GLN A 209 -13.85 15.05 -8.33
N SER A 210 -15.15 15.34 -8.31
CA SER A 210 -16.02 15.29 -9.49
C SER A 210 -15.52 16.26 -10.60
N LYS A 211 -15.08 17.47 -10.23
CA LYS A 211 -14.48 18.42 -11.18
C LYS A 211 -13.15 17.93 -11.74
N ALA A 212 -12.29 17.35 -10.89
CA ALA A 212 -10.98 16.81 -11.29
C ALA A 212 -11.11 15.62 -12.26
N LEU A 213 -12.15 14.80 -12.13
CA LEU A 213 -12.42 13.71 -13.07
C LEU A 213 -12.91 14.18 -14.45
N ARG A 214 -13.44 15.40 -14.57
CA ARG A 214 -13.99 15.94 -15.82
C ARG A 214 -13.00 16.73 -16.65
N LYS A 215 -11.87 17.11 -16.09
CA LYS A 215 -10.92 17.99 -16.77
C LYS A 215 -9.48 17.59 -16.49
N ALA A 216 -8.69 17.45 -17.54
CA ALA A 216 -7.25 17.18 -17.46
C ALA A 216 -6.48 18.41 -16.94
N ASP A 217 -6.59 18.69 -15.65
CA ASP A 217 -5.98 19.83 -14.99
C ASP A 217 -5.45 19.43 -13.62
N PRO A 218 -4.11 19.25 -13.46
CA PRO A 218 -3.51 18.84 -12.20
C PRO A 218 -3.83 19.75 -11.01
N MET A 219 -4.18 21.02 -11.27
CA MET A 219 -4.59 21.94 -10.20
C MET A 219 -5.90 21.53 -9.55
N LEU A 220 -6.84 20.96 -10.31
CA LEU A 220 -8.10 20.47 -9.75
C LEU A 220 -7.88 19.27 -8.82
N ASP A 221 -6.95 18.38 -9.18
CA ASP A 221 -6.54 17.29 -8.29
C ASP A 221 -5.92 17.83 -7.00
N ALA A 222 -5.00 18.80 -7.13
CA ALA A 222 -4.35 19.42 -5.98
C ALA A 222 -5.34 20.15 -5.06
N GLU A 223 -6.36 20.82 -5.61
CA GLU A 223 -7.44 21.45 -4.82
C GLU A 223 -8.27 20.41 -4.08
N ALA A 224 -8.61 19.29 -4.73
CA ALA A 224 -9.32 18.19 -4.09
C ALA A 224 -8.48 17.55 -2.97
N ASP A 225 -7.20 17.29 -3.20
CA ASP A 225 -6.27 16.75 -2.21
C ASP A 225 -6.08 17.72 -1.02
N LYS A 226 -6.02 19.02 -1.30
CA LYS A 226 -5.96 20.04 -0.24
C LYS A 226 -7.20 20.00 0.65
N LYS A 227 -8.40 19.88 0.08
CA LYS A 227 -9.64 19.75 0.85
C LYS A 227 -9.65 18.43 1.62
N TRP A 228 -9.31 17.32 0.97
CA TRP A 228 -9.23 16.00 1.59
C TRP A 228 -8.33 15.99 2.82
N ALA A 229 -7.16 16.63 2.75
CA ALA A 229 -6.22 16.72 3.86
C ALA A 229 -6.78 17.44 5.10
N THR A 230 -7.89 18.19 4.97
CA THR A 230 -8.54 18.88 6.10
C THR A 230 -9.66 18.09 6.77
N LEU A 231 -10.09 16.97 6.18
CA LEU A 231 -11.24 16.20 6.67
C LEU A 231 -10.87 15.42 7.94
N GLN A 232 -11.49 15.73 9.07
CA GLN A 232 -11.25 15.05 10.35
C GLN A 232 -12.50 14.34 10.87
N ASP A 233 -13.64 15.01 10.90
CA ASP A 233 -14.87 14.55 11.55
C ASP A 233 -15.93 14.17 10.51
N THR A 234 -15.54 13.36 9.53
CA THR A 234 -16.46 12.87 8.49
C THR A 234 -16.96 11.47 8.80
N PRO A 235 -18.19 11.08 8.42
CA PRO A 235 -18.68 9.72 8.63
C PRO A 235 -18.05 8.70 7.69
N LEU A 236 -17.68 9.14 6.48
CA LEU A 236 -17.13 8.31 5.42
C LEU A 236 -15.73 8.75 5.04
N GLU A 237 -14.97 7.82 4.49
CA GLU A 237 -13.69 8.06 3.84
C GLU A 237 -13.78 7.69 2.36
N LEU A 238 -13.23 8.57 1.52
CA LEU A 238 -12.93 8.31 0.12
C LEU A 238 -11.49 8.72 -0.14
N THR A 239 -10.65 7.77 -0.50
CA THR A 239 -9.27 8.03 -0.94
C THR A 239 -9.15 7.65 -2.41
N LEU A 240 -8.95 8.62 -3.28
CA LEU A 240 -8.62 8.40 -4.69
C LEU A 240 -7.10 8.49 -4.83
N THR A 241 -6.45 7.37 -5.08
CA THR A 241 -4.99 7.29 -5.18
C THR A 241 -4.52 7.30 -6.62
N ARG A 242 -3.36 7.93 -6.83
CA ARG A 242 -2.58 7.94 -8.07
C ARG A 242 -1.16 7.61 -7.68
N GLU A 243 -0.81 6.33 -7.74
CA GLU A 243 0.48 5.83 -7.29
C GLU A 243 1.29 5.33 -8.47
N ASN A 244 2.58 5.64 -8.49
CA ASN A 244 3.49 5.21 -9.53
C ASN A 244 4.13 3.89 -9.11
N TYR A 245 3.66 2.81 -9.69
CA TYR A 245 4.34 1.52 -9.64
C TYR A 245 4.90 1.19 -11.02
N GLU A 246 5.79 0.26 -11.06
CA GLU A 246 6.66 -0.15 -12.14
C GLU A 246 6.07 -0.10 -13.56
N ASP A 247 6.61 0.77 -14.42
CA ASP A 247 6.70 0.50 -15.83
C ASP A 247 8.19 0.33 -16.17
N GLU A 248 8.55 -0.69 -16.94
CA GLU A 248 9.94 -0.99 -17.28
C GLU A 248 10.51 -0.08 -18.38
N LEU A 249 9.76 0.93 -18.81
CA LEU A 249 10.13 1.87 -19.87
C LEU A 249 10.68 3.18 -19.33
N THR A 250 10.32 3.57 -18.11
CA THR A 250 10.62 4.88 -17.53
C THR A 250 11.34 4.80 -16.17
N GLY A 251 11.54 5.92 -15.51
CA GLY A 251 12.20 5.99 -14.22
C GLY A 251 13.62 5.43 -14.24
N THR A 252 13.91 4.55 -13.29
CA THR A 252 15.23 3.92 -13.17
C THR A 252 15.57 2.94 -14.30
N PHE A 253 14.59 2.51 -15.08
CA PHE A 253 14.78 1.60 -16.22
C PHE A 253 15.31 2.29 -17.47
N ILE A 254 15.37 3.62 -17.52
CA ILE A 254 16.06 4.34 -18.60
C ILE A 254 17.56 4.23 -18.34
N GLU A 255 18.19 3.28 -19.03
CA GLU A 255 19.63 3.02 -18.91
C GLU A 255 20.43 3.63 -20.06
N ASN A 256 19.78 3.97 -21.20
CA ASN A 256 20.43 4.56 -22.38
C ASN A 256 21.07 5.93 -22.05
N PRO A 257 22.39 6.09 -22.12
CA PRO A 257 23.07 7.32 -21.71
C PRO A 257 22.70 8.54 -22.58
N GLU A 258 22.44 8.32 -23.87
CA GLU A 258 22.04 9.38 -24.80
C GLU A 258 20.66 9.90 -24.45
N LEU A 259 19.72 9.01 -24.16
CA LEU A 259 18.37 9.39 -23.73
C LEU A 259 18.41 10.16 -22.40
N LYS A 260 19.17 9.66 -21.41
CA LYS A 260 19.36 10.35 -20.13
C LYS A 260 19.82 11.79 -20.33
N LYS A 261 20.89 11.97 -21.12
CA LYS A 261 21.45 13.29 -21.41
C LYS A 261 20.42 14.21 -22.07
N LEU A 262 19.71 13.74 -23.09
CA LEU A 262 18.69 14.53 -23.78
C LEU A 262 17.51 14.91 -22.88
N LEU A 263 17.09 14.02 -21.99
CA LEU A 263 16.03 14.31 -21.02
C LEU A 263 16.48 15.37 -19.99
N GLU A 264 17.70 15.27 -19.48
CA GLU A 264 18.31 16.24 -18.56
C GLU A 264 18.44 17.62 -19.21
N GLU A 265 18.97 17.69 -20.44
CA GLU A 265 19.11 18.94 -21.20
C GLU A 265 17.75 19.64 -21.42
N ASN A 266 16.67 18.89 -21.59
CA ASN A 266 15.33 19.41 -21.79
C ASN A 266 14.51 19.51 -20.49
N LYS A 267 15.12 19.23 -19.32
CA LYS A 267 14.48 19.28 -17.98
C LYS A 267 13.23 18.38 -17.92
N ILE A 268 13.30 17.19 -18.48
CA ILE A 268 12.25 16.18 -18.48
C ILE A 268 12.64 15.13 -17.44
N ASN A 269 11.78 14.93 -16.43
CA ASN A 269 11.92 13.86 -15.45
C ASN A 269 10.95 12.72 -15.79
N PRO A 270 11.43 11.59 -16.32
CA PRO A 270 10.57 10.46 -16.69
C PRO A 270 10.19 9.68 -15.42
N VAL A 271 8.95 9.78 -15.02
CA VAL A 271 8.37 8.98 -13.93
C VAL A 271 7.44 7.91 -14.48
N PRO A 272 7.25 6.79 -13.77
CA PRO A 272 6.27 5.77 -14.17
C PRO A 272 4.85 6.34 -14.27
N LYS A 273 4.01 5.66 -15.04
CA LYS A 273 2.61 6.05 -15.22
C LYS A 273 1.80 5.83 -13.93
N ASP A 274 0.80 6.69 -13.71
CA ASP A 274 -0.12 6.55 -12.58
C ASP A 274 -0.97 5.30 -12.72
N CYS A 275 -1.01 4.52 -11.66
CA CYS A 275 -2.01 3.50 -11.41
C CYS A 275 -3.10 4.09 -10.50
N LEU A 276 -4.35 3.89 -10.88
CA LEU A 276 -5.49 4.46 -10.18
C LEU A 276 -6.07 3.47 -9.17
N GLY A 277 -6.34 3.95 -7.97
CA GLY A 277 -6.99 3.19 -6.91
C GLY A 277 -8.02 4.03 -6.17
N LEU A 278 -9.03 3.37 -5.62
CA LEU A 278 -10.07 4.02 -4.84
C LEU A 278 -10.36 3.17 -3.61
N ARG A 279 -10.26 3.79 -2.45
CA ARG A 279 -10.60 3.18 -1.17
C ARG A 279 -11.81 3.87 -0.60
N VAL A 280 -12.81 3.10 -0.26
CA VAL A 280 -14.06 3.56 0.36
C VAL A 280 -14.17 2.92 1.72
N GLY A 281 -14.46 3.71 2.74
CA GLY A 281 -14.59 3.22 4.10
C GLY A 281 -15.50 4.05 4.97
N ILE A 282 -15.68 3.57 6.19
CA ILE A 282 -16.39 4.24 7.27
C ILE A 282 -15.37 4.65 8.32
N ILE A 283 -15.42 5.90 8.73
CA ILE A 283 -14.51 6.40 9.80
C ILE A 283 -14.83 5.68 11.11
N ASN A 284 -13.82 5.04 11.67
CA ASN A 284 -13.90 4.47 13.01
C ASN A 284 -13.65 5.58 14.04
N LYS A 285 -14.73 6.02 14.70
CA LYS A 285 -14.66 7.15 15.65
C LYS A 285 -13.72 6.87 16.82
N GLN A 286 -13.86 5.71 17.46
CA GLN A 286 -13.02 5.34 18.61
C GLN A 286 -11.55 5.20 18.21
N GLY A 287 -11.26 4.58 17.06
CA GLY A 287 -9.91 4.47 16.54
C GLY A 287 -9.31 5.84 16.20
N THR A 288 -10.09 6.72 15.58
CA THR A 288 -9.67 8.09 15.26
C THR A 288 -9.38 8.91 16.52
N GLU A 289 -10.22 8.80 17.55
CA GLU A 289 -9.94 9.45 18.84
C GLU A 289 -8.62 8.96 19.48
N ASN A 290 -8.32 7.67 19.36
CA ASN A 290 -7.05 7.11 19.83
C ASN A 290 -5.86 7.65 19.03
N LEU A 291 -5.99 7.80 17.72
CA LEU A 291 -4.97 8.44 16.87
C LEU A 291 -4.73 9.90 17.26
N ILE A 292 -5.80 10.65 17.53
CA ILE A 292 -5.68 12.06 17.94
C ILE A 292 -5.01 12.16 19.32
N LYS A 293 -5.31 11.25 20.24
CA LYS A 293 -4.67 11.23 21.56
C LYS A 293 -3.15 11.07 21.49
N ILE A 294 -2.62 10.24 20.58
CA ILE A 294 -1.16 10.04 20.50
C ILE A 294 -0.42 11.33 20.07
N LYS A 295 -1.07 12.21 19.30
CA LYS A 295 -0.48 13.50 18.91
C LYS A 295 -0.06 14.34 20.10
N LYS A 296 -0.79 14.26 21.22
CA LYS A 296 -0.49 15.00 22.45
C LYS A 296 0.85 14.59 23.05
N TYR A 297 1.30 13.37 22.78
CA TYR A 297 2.56 12.83 23.28
C TYR A 297 3.74 13.05 22.34
N LEU A 298 3.51 13.43 21.07
CA LEU A 298 4.58 13.61 20.11
C LEU A 298 5.71 14.54 20.57
N PRO A 299 5.43 15.69 21.22
CA PRO A 299 6.49 16.54 21.76
C PRO A 299 7.32 15.84 22.85
N LEU A 300 6.68 15.04 23.71
CA LEU A 300 7.37 14.24 24.71
C LEU A 300 8.24 13.17 24.05
N LEU A 301 7.68 12.42 23.09
CA LEU A 301 8.40 11.37 22.37
C LEU A 301 9.58 11.95 21.57
N ALA A 302 9.40 13.11 20.95
CA ALA A 302 10.50 13.84 20.29
C ALA A 302 11.64 14.17 21.25
N SER A 303 11.33 14.62 22.45
CA SER A 303 12.32 14.92 23.50
C SER A 303 13.05 13.68 24.03
N LYS A 304 12.51 12.50 23.79
CA LYS A 304 13.09 11.21 24.21
C LYS A 304 13.81 10.47 23.07
N MET A 305 13.78 11.03 21.87
CA MET A 305 14.57 10.49 20.77
C MET A 305 16.06 10.56 21.08
N PRO A 306 16.84 9.51 20.75
CA PRO A 306 18.29 9.53 20.96
C PRO A 306 18.95 10.73 20.28
N PHE A 307 19.92 11.35 20.95
CA PHE A 307 20.71 12.48 20.42
C PHE A 307 19.87 13.67 19.95
N ASN A 308 18.70 13.89 20.54
CA ASN A 308 17.75 14.93 20.12
C ASN A 308 18.33 16.36 20.11
N GLU A 309 19.43 16.59 20.83
CA GLU A 309 20.14 17.87 20.87
C GLU A 309 21.11 18.07 19.68
N GLU A 310 21.41 17.01 18.92
CA GLU A 310 22.37 17.04 17.81
C GLU A 310 21.71 17.33 16.45
N TYR A 311 20.40 17.39 16.38
CA TYR A 311 19.66 17.63 15.14
C TYR A 311 18.38 18.42 15.38
N GLU A 312 17.88 19.08 14.33
CA GLU A 312 16.61 19.78 14.38
C GLU A 312 15.44 18.77 14.31
N GLN A 313 14.55 18.82 15.31
CA GLN A 313 13.31 18.03 15.28
C GLN A 313 12.31 18.65 14.31
N LYS A 314 11.68 17.81 13.48
CA LYS A 314 10.57 18.24 12.61
C LYS A 314 9.36 18.72 13.41
N ILE A 315 9.21 18.25 14.65
CA ILE A 315 8.09 18.56 15.53
C ILE A 315 8.57 19.48 16.65
N SER A 316 8.22 20.76 16.55
CA SER A 316 8.18 21.69 17.67
C SER A 316 6.74 21.84 18.16
N LYS A 317 6.52 22.32 19.39
CA LYS A 317 5.17 22.65 19.87
C LYS A 317 4.43 23.59 18.92
N GLU A 318 5.13 24.55 18.32
CA GLU A 318 4.58 25.50 17.36
C GLU A 318 4.22 24.81 16.02
N LYS A 319 5.07 23.88 15.53
CA LYS A 319 4.78 23.13 14.30
C LYS A 319 3.66 22.10 14.45
N THR A 320 3.39 21.57 15.66
CA THR A 320 2.24 20.66 15.89
C THR A 320 0.90 21.38 15.81
N GLU A 321 0.85 22.65 16.12
CA GLU A 321 -0.34 23.48 15.96
C GLU A 321 -0.48 24.02 14.52
N GLU A 322 0.64 24.24 13.83
CA GLU A 322 0.66 24.75 12.44
C GLU A 322 0.53 23.65 11.38
N THR A 323 1.00 22.43 11.64
CA THR A 323 0.81 21.32 10.70
C THR A 323 -0.64 20.86 10.71
N LYS A 324 -1.38 21.28 9.72
CA LYS A 324 -2.75 20.83 9.40
C LYS A 324 -2.77 19.36 8.96
N GLN A 325 -2.19 18.49 9.77
CA GLN A 325 -2.19 17.07 9.53
C GLN A 325 -3.41 16.44 10.17
N THR A 326 -4.29 15.87 9.36
CA THR A 326 -5.42 15.08 9.85
C THR A 326 -5.03 13.61 9.95
N MET A 327 -5.64 12.91 10.89
CA MET A 327 -5.46 11.46 11.08
C MET A 327 -6.81 10.82 11.26
N VAL A 328 -7.06 9.76 10.52
CA VAL A 328 -8.30 8.99 10.62
C VAL A 328 -8.02 7.50 10.62
N ASP A 329 -8.83 6.77 11.36
CA ASP A 329 -8.88 5.32 11.40
C ASP A 329 -10.11 4.85 10.61
N VAL A 330 -9.92 3.95 9.68
CA VAL A 330 -10.94 3.61 8.68
C VAL A 330 -11.21 2.11 8.66
N ASP A 331 -12.48 1.77 8.77
CA ASP A 331 -12.99 0.44 8.43
C ASP A 331 -13.31 0.41 6.93
N LEU A 332 -12.49 -0.30 6.15
CA LEU A 332 -12.65 -0.35 4.70
C LEU A 332 -13.87 -1.16 4.28
N VAL A 333 -14.62 -0.63 3.33
CA VAL A 333 -15.77 -1.26 2.67
C VAL A 333 -15.37 -1.80 1.31
N MET A 334 -14.54 -1.06 0.56
CA MET A 334 -14.10 -1.43 -0.77
C MET A 334 -12.69 -0.90 -1.05
N CYS A 335 -11.89 -1.74 -1.70
CA CYS A 335 -10.65 -1.35 -2.36
C CYS A 335 -10.78 -1.66 -3.85
N ALA A 336 -10.93 -0.64 -4.67
CA ALA A 336 -11.04 -0.77 -6.12
C ALA A 336 -9.76 -0.33 -6.82
N GLY A 337 -9.49 -0.92 -7.98
CA GLY A 337 -8.31 -0.61 -8.77
C GLY A 337 -7.02 -1.02 -8.09
N ASN A 338 -6.01 -0.15 -8.12
CA ASN A 338 -4.72 -0.40 -7.48
C ASN A 338 -4.85 -0.38 -5.95
N CYS A 339 -4.60 -1.53 -5.33
CA CYS A 339 -4.58 -1.68 -3.87
C CYS A 339 -3.14 -1.70 -3.30
N GLY A 340 -2.19 -1.15 -4.01
CA GLY A 340 -0.77 -1.16 -3.70
C GLY A 340 -0.01 -2.29 -4.40
N GLN A 341 1.29 -2.34 -4.17
CA GLN A 341 2.23 -3.26 -4.84
C GLN A 341 1.83 -4.75 -4.79
N TYR A 342 1.05 -5.14 -3.81
CA TYR A 342 0.66 -6.54 -3.57
C TYR A 342 -0.69 -6.94 -4.15
N ARG A 343 -1.24 -6.18 -5.08
CA ARG A 343 -2.51 -6.42 -5.80
C ARG A 343 -3.70 -6.72 -4.87
N ALA A 344 -3.76 -7.89 -4.25
CA ALA A 344 -4.75 -8.28 -3.25
C ALA A 344 -4.39 -7.85 -1.82
N GLY A 345 -3.37 -7.04 -1.67
CA GLY A 345 -2.98 -6.41 -0.41
C GLY A 345 -3.78 -5.15 -0.12
N ILE A 346 -3.68 -4.67 1.11
CA ILE A 346 -4.13 -3.36 1.52
C ILE A 346 -2.97 -2.73 2.28
N THR A 347 -2.63 -1.50 1.97
CA THR A 347 -1.68 -0.73 2.76
C THR A 347 -2.19 -0.59 4.20
N VAL A 348 -1.29 -0.67 5.16
CA VAL A 348 -1.65 -0.58 6.60
C VAL A 348 -2.05 0.84 6.95
N ALA A 349 -1.33 1.80 6.39
CA ALA A 349 -1.60 3.23 6.49
C ALA A 349 -1.09 3.95 5.25
N GLU A 350 -1.60 5.16 5.03
CA GLU A 350 -1.21 6.02 3.92
C GLU A 350 -1.02 7.45 4.43
N ASN A 351 0.07 8.06 3.99
CA ASN A 351 0.34 9.49 4.21
C ASN A 351 0.38 10.17 2.85
N LEU A 352 -0.70 10.81 2.48
CA LEU A 352 -0.92 11.41 1.17
C LEU A 352 -1.21 12.92 1.30
N PRO A 353 -1.09 13.71 0.22
CA PRO A 353 -0.77 13.32 -1.16
C PRO A 353 0.72 13.06 -1.39
N ASN A 354 1.04 12.22 -2.37
CA ASN A 354 2.43 11.90 -2.75
C ASN A 354 3.07 13.02 -3.59
N ASP A 355 2.30 13.77 -4.36
CA ASP A 355 2.79 14.94 -5.10
C ASP A 355 2.88 16.16 -4.18
N ASP A 356 3.93 16.18 -3.38
CA ASP A 356 4.18 17.24 -2.41
C ASP A 356 4.32 18.63 -3.02
N LYS A 357 4.86 18.72 -4.23
CA LYS A 357 5.20 20.03 -4.82
C LYS A 357 3.97 20.84 -5.14
N LEU A 358 2.97 20.24 -5.81
CA LEU A 358 1.79 20.97 -6.25
C LEU A 358 0.84 21.25 -5.09
N SER A 359 0.55 20.25 -4.26
CA SER A 359 -0.31 20.40 -3.08
C SER A 359 0.26 21.41 -2.07
N LEU A 360 1.57 21.38 -1.81
CA LEU A 360 2.23 22.34 -0.92
C LEU A 360 2.23 23.76 -1.50
N THR A 361 2.38 23.92 -2.81
CA THR A 361 2.38 25.22 -3.48
C THR A 361 1.05 25.97 -3.26
N ILE A 362 -0.06 25.26 -3.18
CA ILE A 362 -1.38 25.85 -2.90
C ILE A 362 -1.76 25.83 -1.41
N GLY A 363 -0.81 25.51 -0.53
CA GLY A 363 -1.01 25.49 0.92
C GLY A 363 -1.79 24.28 1.43
N GLY A 364 -1.69 23.14 0.75
CA GLY A 364 -2.26 21.87 1.19
C GLY A 364 -1.51 21.26 2.37
N GLY A 365 -2.21 20.48 3.19
CA GLY A 365 -1.67 19.67 4.27
C GLY A 365 -1.53 18.21 3.86
N ARG A 366 -1.17 17.37 4.83
CA ARG A 366 -1.13 15.90 4.69
C ARG A 366 -2.24 15.26 5.51
N ARG A 367 -2.67 14.07 5.07
CA ARG A 367 -3.63 13.23 5.77
C ARG A 367 -3.04 11.83 5.96
N ASN A 368 -3.10 11.35 7.20
CA ASN A 368 -2.78 9.96 7.52
C ASN A 368 -4.08 9.16 7.63
N VAL A 369 -4.22 8.18 6.77
CA VAL A 369 -5.33 7.24 6.80
C VAL A 369 -4.81 5.90 7.26
N PHE A 370 -5.31 5.42 8.40
CA PHE A 370 -4.98 4.09 8.93
C PHE A 370 -6.11 3.13 8.58
N HIS A 371 -5.76 1.99 8.00
CA HIS A 371 -6.72 0.97 7.65
C HIS A 371 -6.76 -0.09 8.76
N ARG A 372 -7.90 -0.21 9.41
CA ARG A 372 -8.09 -1.16 10.53
C ARG A 372 -8.02 -2.61 10.03
N GLN A 373 -6.87 -3.23 10.22
CA GLN A 373 -6.62 -4.61 9.76
C GLN A 373 -7.13 -5.69 10.71
N ILE A 374 -7.74 -5.32 11.82
CA ILE A 374 -8.33 -6.24 12.80
C ILE A 374 -9.33 -7.19 12.14
N ARG A 375 -10.04 -6.68 11.14
CA ARG A 375 -11.09 -7.41 10.42
C ARG A 375 -10.56 -8.31 9.32
N PHE A 376 -9.26 -8.23 8.99
CA PHE A 376 -8.67 -9.00 7.90
C PHE A 376 -8.28 -10.43 8.27
N ILE A 377 -8.43 -10.80 9.52
CA ILE A 377 -8.16 -12.17 9.98
C ILE A 377 -9.43 -12.99 9.79
N SER A 378 -9.46 -13.76 8.71
CA SER A 378 -10.65 -14.52 8.32
C SER A 378 -10.86 -15.81 9.08
N ASP A 379 -9.80 -16.42 9.61
CA ASP A 379 -9.87 -17.74 10.23
C ASP A 379 -9.11 -17.78 11.55
N LYS A 380 -9.87 -17.58 12.65
CA LYS A 380 -9.33 -17.67 14.02
C LYS A 380 -8.75 -19.05 14.31
N ASN A 381 -9.33 -20.11 13.76
CA ASN A 381 -8.84 -21.47 13.99
C ASN A 381 -7.48 -21.71 13.31
N LYS A 382 -7.26 -21.14 12.11
CA LYS A 382 -5.95 -21.17 11.46
C LYS A 382 -4.90 -20.43 12.29
N LEU A 383 -5.25 -19.25 12.81
CA LEU A 383 -4.37 -18.47 13.65
C LEU A 383 -4.04 -19.22 14.94
N GLU A 384 -5.00 -19.79 15.63
CA GLU A 384 -4.78 -20.58 16.85
C GLU A 384 -3.87 -21.78 16.59
N LYS A 385 -4.09 -22.52 15.51
CA LYS A 385 -3.21 -23.64 15.11
C LYS A 385 -1.78 -23.18 14.84
N LEU A 386 -1.61 -22.04 14.17
CA LEU A 386 -0.30 -21.47 13.94
C LEU A 386 0.39 -21.09 15.25
N LEU A 387 -0.31 -20.36 16.13
CA LEU A 387 0.22 -19.94 17.42
C LEU A 387 0.59 -21.14 18.30
N ASP A 388 -0.21 -22.22 18.27
CA ASP A 388 0.12 -23.47 18.96
C ASP A 388 1.44 -24.09 18.51
N GLN A 389 1.89 -23.82 17.30
CA GLN A 389 3.18 -24.32 16.77
C GLN A 389 4.35 -23.39 17.06
N ILE A 390 4.14 -22.08 17.12
CA ILE A 390 5.23 -21.10 17.08
C ILE A 390 5.40 -20.27 18.35
N LEU A 391 4.37 -20.14 19.19
CA LEU A 391 4.38 -19.23 20.35
C LEU A 391 4.12 -20.00 21.65
N ASP A 392 4.76 -19.59 22.75
CA ASP A 392 4.46 -20.11 24.08
C ASP A 392 2.97 -19.91 24.43
N LYS A 393 2.36 -20.95 25.03
CA LYS A 393 0.91 -21.01 25.27
C LYS A 393 0.39 -19.88 26.15
N GLU A 394 1.16 -19.47 27.16
CA GLU A 394 0.78 -18.40 28.08
C GLU A 394 0.73 -17.02 27.39
N GLN A 395 1.43 -16.91 26.25
CA GLN A 395 1.54 -15.68 25.48
C GLN A 395 0.54 -15.56 24.32
N HIS A 396 -0.19 -16.63 23.96
CA HIS A 396 -1.17 -16.63 22.86
C HIS A 396 -2.21 -15.51 22.99
N LYS A 397 -2.73 -15.29 24.19
CA LYS A 397 -3.75 -14.26 24.47
C LYS A 397 -3.30 -12.83 24.20
N TYR A 398 -1.99 -12.60 24.06
CA TYR A 398 -1.40 -11.30 23.81
C TYR A 398 -1.08 -11.08 22.31
N TYR A 399 -1.11 -12.14 21.48
CA TYR A 399 -0.96 -11.95 20.05
C TYR A 399 -2.29 -11.51 19.45
N ASP A 400 -2.37 -10.22 19.12
CA ASP A 400 -3.63 -9.54 18.83
C ASP A 400 -3.50 -8.52 17.68
N SER A 401 -4.54 -8.47 16.85
CA SER A 401 -4.59 -7.54 15.71
C SER A 401 -4.75 -6.08 16.13
N GLU A 402 -5.43 -5.81 17.25
CA GLU A 402 -5.51 -4.45 17.81
C GLU A 402 -4.12 -4.00 18.27
N ALA A 403 -3.37 -4.88 18.93
CA ALA A 403 -1.99 -4.61 19.33
C ALA A 403 -1.08 -4.32 18.13
N ARG A 404 -1.25 -5.06 17.04
CA ARG A 404 -0.54 -4.77 15.77
C ARG A 404 -0.92 -3.40 15.22
N HIS A 405 -2.19 -3.04 15.25
CA HIS A 405 -2.66 -1.73 14.81
C HIS A 405 -2.04 -0.60 15.65
N LEU A 406 -2.00 -0.76 16.97
CA LEU A 406 -1.33 0.19 17.87
C LEU A 406 0.17 0.31 17.59
N PHE A 407 0.85 -0.80 17.30
CA PHE A 407 2.25 -0.77 16.89
C PHE A 407 2.44 0.03 15.59
N VAL A 408 1.57 -0.17 14.60
CA VAL A 408 1.59 0.58 13.33
C VAL A 408 1.35 2.08 13.57
N ILE A 409 0.44 2.45 14.44
CA ILE A 409 0.23 3.86 14.82
C ILE A 409 1.52 4.46 15.38
N GLY A 410 2.20 3.75 16.25
CA GLY A 410 3.52 4.16 16.79
C GLY A 410 4.58 4.29 15.69
N HIS A 411 4.63 3.34 14.76
CA HIS A 411 5.52 3.33 13.61
C HIS A 411 5.34 4.58 12.73
N GLU A 412 4.12 4.84 12.27
CA GLU A 412 3.83 5.98 11.40
C GLU A 412 4.12 7.33 12.08
N ASN A 413 3.81 7.43 13.37
CA ASN A 413 4.15 8.64 14.12
C ASN A 413 5.66 8.82 14.31
N THR A 414 6.42 7.74 14.43
CA THR A 414 7.88 7.79 14.57
C THR A 414 8.57 8.28 13.29
N HIS A 415 7.99 8.10 12.11
CA HIS A 415 8.52 8.69 10.87
C HIS A 415 8.68 10.20 10.96
N SER A 416 7.82 10.87 11.70
CA SER A 416 7.89 12.32 11.93
C SER A 416 8.91 12.73 13.01
N LEU A 417 9.51 11.78 13.72
CA LEU A 417 10.48 11.98 14.78
C LEU A 417 11.91 11.69 14.30
N GLY A 418 12.89 12.26 14.98
CA GLY A 418 14.31 12.05 14.69
C GLY A 418 14.88 13.01 13.64
N PRO A 419 16.09 12.71 13.13
CA PRO A 419 16.80 13.56 12.17
C PRO A 419 15.99 13.78 10.89
N ASN A 420 16.14 14.95 10.29
CA ASN A 420 15.49 15.27 9.02
C ASN A 420 16.17 14.53 7.86
N MET A 421 15.46 13.61 7.21
CA MET A 421 15.97 12.72 6.16
C MET A 421 16.16 13.40 4.79
N GLN A 422 16.42 14.70 4.72
CA GLN A 422 16.72 15.35 3.44
C GLN A 422 18.08 14.94 2.84
N ASN A 423 18.80 14.03 3.47
CA ASN A 423 20.13 13.64 3.09
C ASN A 423 20.17 12.27 2.44
N ASP A 424 20.26 12.24 1.11
CA ASP A 424 20.33 11.02 0.28
C ASP A 424 21.68 10.27 0.35
N LYS A 425 22.58 10.63 1.28
CA LYS A 425 23.91 10.02 1.34
C LYS A 425 23.93 8.57 1.83
N LEU A 426 22.84 8.10 2.44
CA LEU A 426 22.70 6.67 2.79
C LEU A 426 22.36 5.79 1.58
N GLY A 427 21.99 6.39 0.44
CA GLY A 427 21.71 5.71 -0.82
C GLY A 427 20.67 4.59 -0.67
N LYS A 428 20.95 3.42 -1.21
CA LYS A 428 20.04 2.25 -1.14
C LYS A 428 19.70 1.77 0.28
N TYR A 429 20.43 2.17 1.29
CA TYR A 429 20.17 1.80 2.69
C TYR A 429 19.25 2.79 3.41
N SER A 430 19.00 3.96 2.84
CA SER A 430 18.19 5.02 3.45
C SER A 430 16.84 4.52 3.91
N HIS A 431 16.13 3.82 3.02
CA HIS A 431 14.80 3.28 3.31
C HIS A 431 14.83 2.19 4.40
N ILE A 432 15.82 1.27 4.35
CA ILE A 432 15.97 0.24 5.38
C ILE A 432 16.19 0.86 6.77
N ILE A 433 17.04 1.89 6.84
CA ILE A 433 17.36 2.58 8.09
C ILE A 433 16.15 3.36 8.63
N GLU A 434 15.42 4.07 7.75
CA GLU A 434 14.23 4.83 8.14
C GLU A 434 13.12 3.94 8.68
N GLU A 435 12.84 2.83 8.00
CA GLU A 435 11.84 1.87 8.42
C GLU A 435 12.21 1.17 9.76
N ASN A 436 13.52 0.89 9.97
CA ASN A 436 14.00 0.41 11.27
C ASN A 436 13.80 1.46 12.37
N LYS A 437 14.04 2.73 12.08
CA LYS A 437 13.76 3.83 13.02
C LYS A 437 12.29 3.83 13.43
N ALA A 438 11.39 3.72 12.47
CA ALA A 438 9.96 3.77 12.71
C ALA A 438 9.50 2.61 13.61
N ASP A 439 9.92 1.38 13.33
CA ASP A 439 9.56 0.20 14.13
C ASP A 439 10.20 0.26 15.53
N MET A 440 11.49 0.56 15.61
CA MET A 440 12.19 0.58 16.90
C MET A 440 11.74 1.76 17.78
N GLY A 441 11.36 2.89 17.19
CA GLY A 441 10.75 3.99 17.90
C GLY A 441 9.37 3.60 18.46
N SER A 442 8.55 2.93 17.66
CA SER A 442 7.26 2.41 18.15
C SER A 442 7.43 1.54 19.40
N LEU A 443 8.38 0.58 19.38
CA LEU A 443 8.68 -0.27 20.55
C LEU A 443 9.32 0.50 21.71
N SER A 444 10.23 1.41 21.42
CA SER A 444 10.94 2.20 22.45
C SER A 444 10.00 3.07 23.26
N PHE A 445 8.92 3.54 22.67
CA PHE A 445 7.96 4.43 23.31
C PHE A 445 6.87 3.71 24.11
N VAL A 446 6.79 2.39 24.02
CA VAL A 446 5.73 1.62 24.69
C VAL A 446 5.67 1.89 26.19
N ASP A 447 6.82 1.91 26.89
CA ASP A 447 6.86 2.17 28.33
C ASP A 447 6.48 3.62 28.67
N ILE A 448 6.92 4.59 27.86
CA ILE A 448 6.57 6.00 28.02
C ILE A 448 5.05 6.17 27.88
N LEU A 449 4.48 5.63 26.81
CA LEU A 449 3.05 5.70 26.53
C LEU A 449 2.20 4.96 27.59
N THR A 450 2.74 3.90 28.19
CA THR A 450 2.10 3.20 29.30
C THR A 450 2.11 4.05 30.58
N ASN A 451 3.24 4.68 30.90
CA ASN A 451 3.36 5.56 32.06
C ASN A 451 2.46 6.80 31.94
N GLU A 452 2.26 7.30 30.73
CA GLU A 452 1.35 8.42 30.44
C GLU A 452 -0.13 8.00 30.36
N GLY A 453 -0.44 6.71 30.51
CA GLY A 453 -1.81 6.18 30.51
C GLY A 453 -2.44 6.05 29.11
N TYR A 454 -1.65 6.14 28.05
CA TYR A 454 -2.12 5.86 26.69
C TYR A 454 -2.32 4.36 26.47
N TYR A 455 -1.37 3.53 26.93
CA TYR A 455 -1.52 2.08 26.98
C TYR A 455 -1.85 1.60 28.40
N THR A 456 -2.69 0.58 28.50
CA THR A 456 -2.80 -0.22 29.70
C THR A 456 -1.61 -1.20 29.80
N GLN A 457 -1.39 -1.81 30.97
CA GLN A 457 -0.35 -2.84 31.12
C GLN A 457 -0.60 -4.08 30.22
N GLU A 458 -1.86 -4.44 30.00
CA GLU A 458 -2.21 -5.55 29.11
C GLU A 458 -1.98 -5.17 27.62
N MET A 459 -2.32 -3.95 27.21
CA MET A 459 -1.99 -3.45 25.87
C MET A 459 -0.48 -3.40 25.66
N ARG A 460 0.29 -2.95 26.66
CA ARG A 460 1.76 -2.97 26.62
C ARG A 460 2.31 -4.36 26.28
N LYS A 461 1.86 -5.37 27.02
CA LYS A 461 2.27 -6.77 26.79
C LYS A 461 1.89 -7.25 25.39
N ALA A 462 0.66 -6.96 24.98
CA ALA A 462 0.15 -7.35 23.66
C ALA A 462 0.93 -6.71 22.53
N VAL A 463 1.22 -5.41 22.58
CA VAL A 463 2.02 -4.70 21.56
C VAL A 463 3.42 -5.30 21.48
N ILE A 464 4.09 -5.53 22.61
CA ILE A 464 5.45 -6.09 22.66
C ILE A 464 5.48 -7.51 22.07
N ILE A 465 4.60 -8.40 22.52
CA ILE A 465 4.57 -9.80 22.08
C ILE A 465 4.22 -9.88 20.59
N THR A 466 3.18 -9.16 20.16
CA THR A 466 2.77 -9.15 18.75
C THR A 466 3.90 -8.64 17.85
N ALA A 467 4.55 -7.54 18.21
CA ALA A 467 5.66 -6.98 17.45
C ALA A 467 6.83 -7.95 17.33
N VAL A 468 7.23 -8.63 18.42
CA VAL A 468 8.33 -9.61 18.38
C VAL A 468 7.97 -10.81 17.51
N VAL A 469 6.77 -11.37 17.66
CA VAL A 469 6.31 -12.52 16.85
C VAL A 469 6.25 -12.16 15.37
N ASP A 470 5.81 -10.95 15.03
CA ASP A 470 5.74 -10.47 13.65
C ASP A 470 7.12 -10.27 13.00
N THR A 471 8.22 -10.27 13.76
CA THR A 471 9.56 -10.27 13.18
C THR A 471 9.98 -11.63 12.58
N PHE A 472 9.25 -12.70 12.82
CA PHE A 472 9.53 -14.00 12.24
C PHE A 472 8.91 -14.14 10.86
N LEU A 473 9.76 -14.14 9.84
CA LEU A 473 9.33 -14.32 8.45
C LEU A 473 9.32 -15.79 8.07
N LYS A 474 8.44 -16.16 7.14
CA LYS A 474 8.36 -17.53 6.60
C LYS A 474 9.60 -17.93 5.80
N VAL A 475 10.23 -16.98 5.11
CA VAL A 475 11.33 -17.19 4.18
C VAL A 475 12.33 -16.05 4.29
N LYS A 476 13.62 -16.38 4.22
CA LYS A 476 14.69 -15.39 4.16
C LYS A 476 14.49 -14.45 2.96
N PRO A 477 14.43 -13.14 3.17
CA PRO A 477 14.31 -12.18 2.07
C PRO A 477 15.63 -11.95 1.34
N THR A 478 15.57 -11.35 0.15
CA THR A 478 16.72 -10.79 -0.55
C THR A 478 16.96 -9.33 -0.10
N LEU A 479 18.18 -8.83 -0.31
CA LEU A 479 18.53 -7.44 0.06
C LEU A 479 17.72 -6.36 -0.67
N SER A 480 17.09 -6.69 -1.79
CA SER A 480 16.20 -5.78 -2.52
C SER A 480 14.85 -5.54 -1.83
N GLN A 481 14.49 -6.37 -0.86
CA GLN A 481 13.21 -6.29 -0.14
C GLN A 481 13.37 -5.50 1.16
N ALA A 482 13.56 -4.18 1.08
CA ALA A 482 13.91 -3.31 2.20
C ALA A 482 13.08 -3.52 3.48
N HIS A 483 11.75 -3.60 3.35
CA HIS A 483 10.86 -3.84 4.50
C HIS A 483 11.11 -5.18 5.19
N ARG A 484 11.45 -6.22 4.43
CA ARG A 484 11.71 -7.56 5.00
C ARG A 484 13.13 -7.68 5.53
N VAL A 485 14.08 -6.97 4.94
CA VAL A 485 15.47 -6.87 5.44
C VAL A 485 15.47 -6.28 6.84
N ARG A 486 14.77 -5.16 7.07
CA ARG A 486 14.65 -4.55 8.40
C ARG A 486 14.11 -5.55 9.43
N THR A 487 13.09 -6.32 9.06
CA THR A 487 12.47 -7.30 9.95
C THR A 487 13.48 -8.37 10.42
N VAL A 488 14.32 -8.87 9.50
CA VAL A 488 15.41 -9.80 9.85
C VAL A 488 16.43 -9.15 10.78
N MET A 489 16.82 -7.91 10.50
CA MET A 489 17.76 -7.15 11.35
C MET A 489 17.19 -6.99 12.77
N GLN A 490 15.93 -6.64 12.91
CA GLN A 490 15.25 -6.49 14.19
C GLN A 490 15.20 -7.80 14.95
N ASN A 491 14.78 -8.88 14.30
CA ASN A 491 14.70 -10.19 14.91
C ASN A 491 16.07 -10.63 15.46
N TYR A 492 17.13 -10.54 14.65
CA TYR A 492 18.49 -10.89 15.08
C TYR A 492 18.98 -10.02 16.23
N TYR A 493 18.70 -8.70 16.17
CA TYR A 493 19.09 -7.77 17.22
C TYR A 493 18.42 -8.08 18.55
N LEU A 494 17.12 -8.35 18.53
CA LEU A 494 16.32 -8.74 19.70
C LEU A 494 16.80 -10.09 20.28
N PHE A 495 17.10 -11.07 19.42
CA PHE A 495 17.62 -12.37 19.83
C PHE A 495 18.94 -12.25 20.60
N LYS A 496 19.91 -11.53 20.04
CA LYS A 496 21.22 -11.33 20.68
C LYS A 496 21.14 -10.71 22.07
N ARG A 497 20.09 -9.95 22.35
CA ARG A 497 19.85 -9.30 23.65
C ARG A 497 18.94 -10.09 24.57
N GLY A 498 18.56 -11.29 24.17
CA GLY A 498 17.69 -12.16 24.95
C GLY A 498 16.29 -11.60 25.14
N ALA A 499 15.82 -10.76 24.21
CA ALA A 499 14.45 -10.26 24.19
C ALA A 499 13.43 -11.35 23.86
N TYR A 500 13.88 -12.45 23.27
CA TYR A 500 13.16 -13.71 23.17
C TYR A 500 14.13 -14.89 23.18
N GLU A 501 13.61 -16.06 23.42
CA GLU A 501 14.30 -17.35 23.26
C GLU A 501 13.37 -18.35 22.56
N ILE A 502 13.96 -19.41 22.02
CA ILE A 502 13.20 -20.57 21.54
C ILE A 502 13.23 -21.65 22.61
N LYS A 503 12.08 -21.86 23.25
CA LYS A 503 11.87 -22.87 24.27
C LYS A 503 10.92 -23.94 23.76
N ASP A 504 11.32 -25.20 23.83
CA ASP A 504 10.53 -26.33 23.32
C ASP A 504 10.07 -26.14 21.85
N GLY A 505 10.92 -25.47 21.06
CA GLY A 505 10.66 -25.17 19.65
C GLY A 505 9.63 -24.06 19.43
N LYS A 506 9.32 -23.24 20.43
CA LYS A 506 8.38 -22.11 20.36
C LYS A 506 9.04 -20.83 20.84
N ILE A 507 8.55 -19.73 20.33
CA ILE A 507 8.96 -18.38 20.76
C ILE A 507 8.47 -18.15 22.19
N LEU A 508 9.38 -17.77 23.06
CA LEU A 508 9.06 -17.21 24.38
C LEU A 508 9.63 -15.79 24.46
N VAL A 509 8.76 -14.81 24.49
CA VAL A 509 9.15 -13.39 24.55
C VAL A 509 9.46 -12.97 25.98
N ASN A 510 10.65 -12.41 26.18
CA ASN A 510 11.03 -11.77 27.45
C ASN A 510 10.63 -10.29 27.39
N ILE A 511 9.41 -10.01 27.85
CA ILE A 511 8.74 -8.70 27.72
C ILE A 511 9.62 -7.58 28.28
N ASP A 512 10.30 -7.81 29.39
CA ASP A 512 11.10 -6.78 30.08
C ASP A 512 12.41 -6.43 29.35
N LYS A 513 12.87 -7.29 28.44
CA LYS A 513 14.09 -7.06 27.66
C LYS A 513 13.82 -6.45 26.28
N VAL A 514 12.57 -6.45 25.78
CA VAL A 514 12.27 -5.98 24.43
C VAL A 514 12.46 -4.46 24.30
N VAL A 515 11.87 -3.68 25.21
CA VAL A 515 11.96 -2.22 25.15
C VAL A 515 13.41 -1.72 25.33
N PRO A 516 14.21 -2.24 26.29
CA PRO A 516 15.64 -1.89 26.36
C PRO A 516 16.42 -2.22 25.07
N ALA A 517 16.17 -3.39 24.46
CA ALA A 517 16.83 -3.76 23.21
C ALA A 517 16.42 -2.85 22.04
N ALA A 518 15.13 -2.48 21.96
CA ALA A 518 14.63 -1.54 20.97
C ALA A 518 15.26 -0.15 21.14
N ASN A 519 15.41 0.33 22.36
CA ASN A 519 16.09 1.59 22.70
C ASN A 519 17.54 1.61 22.22
N GLU A 520 18.29 0.52 22.43
CA GLU A 520 19.66 0.42 21.94
C GLU A 520 19.72 0.45 20.42
N MET A 521 18.88 -0.34 19.75
CA MET A 521 18.84 -0.37 18.28
C MET A 521 18.45 1.00 17.71
N LEU A 522 17.45 1.65 18.29
CA LEU A 522 17.03 2.99 17.89
C LEU A 522 18.19 4.00 18.02
N LYS A 523 18.95 3.93 19.11
CA LYS A 523 20.12 4.79 19.32
C LYS A 523 21.19 4.61 18.24
N GLU A 524 21.49 3.37 17.86
CA GLU A 524 22.42 3.06 16.77
C GLU A 524 21.93 3.58 15.42
N ILE A 525 20.64 3.38 15.13
CA ILE A 525 19.98 3.83 13.89
C ILE A 525 20.03 5.35 13.79
N ILE A 526 19.67 6.08 14.84
CA ILE A 526 19.70 7.55 14.85
C ILE A 526 21.12 8.06 14.65
N ARG A 527 22.14 7.41 15.23
CA ARG A 527 23.54 7.75 15.00
C ARG A 527 23.93 7.62 13.53
N ILE A 528 23.49 6.55 12.85
CA ILE A 528 23.72 6.36 11.41
C ILE A 528 23.04 7.47 10.59
N GLN A 529 21.83 7.86 10.96
CA GLN A 529 21.13 8.96 10.29
C GLN A 529 21.83 10.31 10.48
N ILE A 530 22.33 10.61 11.68
CA ILE A 530 23.09 11.83 11.96
C ILE A 530 24.41 11.84 11.20
N ASP A 531 25.16 10.74 11.24
CA ASP A 531 26.46 10.61 10.55
C ASP A 531 26.29 10.66 9.03
N ASN A 532 25.15 10.21 8.52
CA ASN A 532 24.77 10.21 7.10
C ASN A 532 25.88 9.67 6.18
N ASP A 533 26.48 8.56 6.59
CA ASP A 533 27.58 7.87 5.94
C ASP A 533 27.12 6.50 5.42
N ILE A 534 27.14 6.32 4.09
CA ILE A 534 26.70 5.07 3.44
C ILE A 534 27.53 3.86 3.88
N THR A 535 28.83 4.03 4.16
CA THR A 535 29.70 2.93 4.58
C THR A 535 29.30 2.40 5.96
N LYS A 536 28.93 3.32 6.88
CA LYS A 536 28.43 2.95 8.20
C LYS A 536 27.07 2.26 8.10
N ALA A 537 26.18 2.76 7.25
CA ALA A 537 24.88 2.16 7.01
C ALA A 537 25.01 0.75 6.40
N GLU A 538 25.87 0.58 5.40
CA GLU A 538 26.17 -0.72 4.79
C GLU A 538 26.71 -1.72 5.81
N LYS A 539 27.70 -1.31 6.61
CA LYS A 539 28.24 -2.15 7.66
C LYS A 539 27.16 -2.56 8.65
N TYR A 540 26.33 -1.61 9.10
CA TYR A 540 25.28 -1.89 10.06
C TYR A 540 24.23 -2.87 9.53
N VAL A 541 23.79 -2.68 8.29
CA VAL A 541 22.85 -3.59 7.63
C VAL A 541 23.48 -4.99 7.51
N ASN A 542 24.71 -5.10 7.04
CA ASN A 542 25.38 -6.40 6.88
C ASN A 542 25.62 -7.12 8.22
N ASP A 543 25.98 -6.38 9.27
CA ASP A 543 26.22 -6.94 10.60
C ASP A 543 24.93 -7.48 11.27
N ASN A 544 23.78 -6.91 10.92
CA ASN A 544 22.47 -7.26 11.51
C ASN A 544 21.55 -8.07 10.58
N PHE A 545 21.80 -8.11 9.28
CA PHE A 545 21.03 -8.94 8.36
C PHE A 545 21.46 -10.40 8.43
N VAL A 546 21.20 -11.04 9.56
CA VAL A 546 21.58 -12.42 9.86
C VAL A 546 20.34 -13.27 10.01
N TRP A 547 20.21 -14.28 9.18
CA TRP A 547 19.15 -15.30 9.27
C TRP A 547 19.60 -16.41 10.19
N THR A 548 19.02 -16.50 11.38
CA THR A 548 19.41 -17.46 12.42
C THR A 548 18.71 -18.80 12.26
N GLU A 549 19.20 -19.82 12.99
CA GLU A 549 18.56 -21.15 13.07
C GLU A 549 17.15 -21.05 13.69
N GLU A 550 16.97 -20.15 14.64
CA GLU A 550 15.68 -19.87 15.28
C GLU A 550 14.66 -19.31 14.28
N MET A 551 15.08 -18.35 13.44
CA MET A 551 14.23 -17.83 12.35
C MET A 551 13.87 -18.94 11.37
N GLN A 552 14.86 -19.78 11.00
CA GLN A 552 14.64 -20.90 10.08
C GLN A 552 13.62 -21.89 10.66
N LEU A 553 13.79 -22.28 11.92
CA LEU A 553 12.89 -23.22 12.60
C LEU A 553 11.44 -22.71 12.64
N ILE A 554 11.26 -21.46 13.07
CA ILE A 554 9.92 -20.85 13.15
C ILE A 554 9.33 -20.63 11.75
N GLY A 555 10.14 -20.17 10.80
CA GLY A 555 9.74 -19.99 9.41
C GLY A 555 9.24 -21.27 8.76
N GLU A 556 9.91 -22.40 8.98
CA GLU A 556 9.48 -23.72 8.50
C GLU A 556 8.15 -24.17 9.11
N LYS A 557 7.94 -23.92 10.42
CA LYS A 557 6.65 -24.17 11.07
C LYS A 557 5.55 -23.31 10.49
N GLN A 558 5.82 -22.01 10.27
CA GLN A 558 4.87 -21.11 9.63
C GLN A 558 4.51 -21.56 8.20
N GLN A 559 5.49 -22.04 7.42
CA GLN A 559 5.24 -22.54 6.06
C GLN A 559 4.39 -23.81 6.06
N LYS A 560 4.59 -24.69 7.05
CA LYS A 560 3.84 -25.94 7.19
C LYS A 560 2.37 -25.68 7.53
N GLU A 561 2.10 -24.75 8.45
CA GLU A 561 0.74 -24.43 8.89
C GLU A 561 0.05 -23.44 7.95
N ASN A 562 0.80 -22.53 7.34
CA ASN A 562 0.27 -21.51 6.44
C ASN A 562 0.84 -21.72 5.02
N LYS A 563 0.09 -22.48 4.22
CA LYS A 563 0.42 -22.84 2.83
C LYS A 563 -0.05 -21.80 1.81
N GLU A 564 -0.40 -20.61 2.27
CA GLU A 564 -0.99 -19.56 1.43
C GLU A 564 -0.09 -19.19 0.24
N LEU A 565 -0.66 -19.27 -0.94
CA LEU A 565 -0.04 -18.88 -2.21
C LEU A 565 -0.55 -17.54 -2.72
N ASN A 566 -1.83 -17.22 -2.43
CA ASN A 566 -2.53 -16.04 -2.93
C ASN A 566 -3.31 -15.36 -1.82
N GLY A 567 -3.62 -14.06 -2.02
CA GLY A 567 -4.57 -13.32 -1.21
C GLY A 567 -5.84 -12.98 -2.00
N LYS A 568 -6.95 -12.81 -1.32
CA LYS A 568 -8.17 -12.22 -1.87
C LYS A 568 -8.80 -11.26 -0.86
N LEU A 569 -9.53 -10.28 -1.36
CA LEU A 569 -10.40 -9.42 -0.56
C LEU A 569 -11.83 -9.95 -0.64
N GLU A 570 -12.52 -9.96 0.50
CA GLU A 570 -13.95 -10.25 0.58
C GLU A 570 -14.69 -8.95 0.91
N ASN A 571 -15.45 -8.46 -0.07
CA ASN A 571 -16.13 -7.16 -0.05
C ASN A 571 -17.65 -7.34 0.16
N GLU A 572 -18.09 -8.11 1.15
CA GLU A 572 -19.51 -8.49 1.33
C GLU A 572 -20.46 -7.28 1.32
N LEU A 573 -20.15 -6.22 2.05
CA LEU A 573 -20.98 -5.01 2.08
C LEU A 573 -20.99 -4.32 0.71
N ALA A 574 -19.83 -4.18 0.07
CA ALA A 574 -19.76 -3.55 -1.25
C ALA A 574 -20.54 -4.34 -2.30
N ASP A 575 -20.40 -5.68 -2.33
CA ASP A 575 -21.12 -6.56 -3.25
C ASP A 575 -22.62 -6.45 -3.06
N LYS A 576 -23.10 -6.36 -1.81
CA LYS A 576 -24.49 -6.15 -1.48
C LYS A 576 -25.01 -4.79 -1.97
N LEU A 577 -24.26 -3.72 -1.74
CA LEU A 577 -24.61 -2.37 -2.20
C LEU A 577 -24.61 -2.26 -3.74
N LEU A 578 -23.75 -3.02 -4.43
CA LEU A 578 -23.74 -3.08 -5.90
C LEU A 578 -24.94 -3.85 -6.46
N ALA A 579 -25.44 -4.85 -5.74
CA ALA A 579 -26.60 -5.64 -6.13
C ALA A 579 -27.95 -4.90 -5.93
N GLU A 580 -27.98 -3.85 -5.10
CA GLU A 580 -29.13 -3.00 -4.92
C GLU A 580 -29.30 -2.04 -6.11
N ASN A 581 -30.47 -2.06 -6.77
CA ASN A 581 -30.80 -1.20 -7.93
C ASN A 581 -30.91 0.28 -7.57
#